data_244c86d15a32faae7ff1a6d21e6d49e0
#
_entry.id   244c86d15a32faae7ff1a6d21e6d49e0
#
_cell.length_a   1.000
_cell.length_b   1.000
_cell.length_c   1.000
_cell.angle_alpha   90.00
_cell.angle_beta   90.00
_cell.angle_gamma   90.00
#
_symmetry.space_group_name_H-M   'P 1'
#
loop_
_entity.id
_entity.type
_entity.pdbx_description
1 polymer ?
#
loop_
_entity_poly.entity_id
_entity_poly.type
_entity_poly.pdbx_seq_one_letter_code
_entity_poly.pdbx_strand_id
1 'polypeptide(L)'
;MYIDPKTVISPKNKVDKDSLEVLFDTGPVDYSWSVARLRYADKTRIGIRWNGDEKESKMGVPTATAHPVWFILPDEIAEAVHTRVEELKRREQASLLDGYRQMAADQEREAEAEEWVEGLIGDAY
;
A
#
# COMPACT_ATOMS: atom_id res chain seq x y z
N MET A 1 -9.87 -13.80 6.48
CA MET A 1 -8.61 -14.20 5.81
C MET A 1 -8.19 -13.09 4.84
N TYR A 2 -7.02 -12.54 5.05
CA TYR A 2 -6.45 -11.58 4.09
C TYR A 2 -5.95 -12.32 2.84
N ILE A 3 -6.37 -11.83 1.68
CA ILE A 3 -5.91 -12.35 0.39
C ILE A 3 -4.94 -11.34 -0.21
N ASP A 4 -3.72 -11.76 -0.49
CA ASP A 4 -2.73 -10.91 -1.17
C ASP A 4 -3.27 -10.53 -2.56
N PRO A 5 -3.48 -9.23 -2.85
CA PRO A 5 -4.02 -8.81 -4.12
C PRO A 5 -3.21 -9.27 -5.34
N LYS A 6 -1.91 -9.51 -5.18
CA LYS A 6 -1.05 -10.04 -6.25
C LYS A 6 -1.46 -11.44 -6.70
N THR A 7 -2.16 -12.19 -5.86
CA THR A 7 -2.63 -13.54 -6.17
C THR A 7 -4.01 -13.58 -6.81
N VAL A 8 -4.67 -12.44 -6.95
CA VAL A 8 -6.02 -12.35 -7.51
C VAL A 8 -5.93 -12.26 -9.03
N ILE A 9 -5.96 -13.42 -9.68
CA ILE A 9 -5.76 -13.58 -11.12
C ILE A 9 -6.92 -14.28 -11.82
N SER A 10 -8.06 -14.40 -11.15
CA SER A 10 -9.28 -15.02 -11.72
C SER A 10 -10.21 -13.97 -12.32
N PRO A 11 -10.97 -14.29 -13.37
CA PRO A 11 -10.88 -15.53 -14.15
C PRO A 11 -9.66 -15.52 -15.08
N LYS A 12 -8.96 -16.64 -15.16
CA LYS A 12 -7.69 -16.78 -15.91
C LYS A 12 -7.81 -16.51 -17.41
N ASN A 13 -9.01 -16.73 -17.97
CA ASN A 13 -9.26 -16.47 -19.39
C ASN A 13 -9.43 -14.98 -19.74
N LYS A 14 -9.58 -14.13 -18.74
CA LYS A 14 -9.77 -12.68 -18.92
C LYS A 14 -8.66 -11.85 -18.30
N VAL A 15 -8.06 -12.33 -17.21
CA VAL A 15 -7.00 -11.63 -16.50
C VAL A 15 -5.65 -12.09 -17.02
N ASP A 16 -4.85 -11.14 -17.55
CA ASP A 16 -3.45 -11.37 -17.83
C ASP A 16 -2.65 -11.17 -16.53
N LYS A 17 -2.24 -12.28 -15.92
CA LYS A 17 -1.53 -12.28 -14.64
C LYS A 17 -0.23 -11.50 -14.68
N ASP A 18 0.45 -11.47 -15.83
CA ASP A 18 1.73 -10.79 -15.98
C ASP A 18 1.57 -9.28 -16.06
N SER A 19 0.36 -8.80 -16.38
CA SER A 19 0.03 -7.38 -16.41
C SER A 19 -0.39 -6.82 -15.06
N LEU A 20 -0.67 -7.67 -14.08
CA LEU A 20 -1.21 -7.26 -12.79
C LEU A 20 -0.20 -6.43 -12.00
N GLU A 21 -0.54 -5.19 -11.74
CA GLU A 21 0.24 -4.26 -10.93
C GLU A 21 -0.63 -3.75 -9.78
N VAL A 22 -0.28 -4.09 -8.55
CA VAL A 22 -0.99 -3.59 -7.38
C VAL A 22 -0.57 -2.15 -7.14
N LEU A 23 -1.51 -1.22 -7.31
CA LEU A 23 -1.26 0.21 -7.14
C LEU A 23 -1.32 0.63 -5.68
N PHE A 24 -2.19 0.00 -4.90
CA PHE A 24 -2.37 0.29 -3.48
C PHE A 24 -2.94 -0.93 -2.77
N ASP A 25 -2.42 -1.21 -1.58
CA ASP A 25 -2.88 -2.31 -0.72
C ASP A 25 -2.70 -1.86 0.73
N THR A 26 -3.78 -1.86 1.50
CA THR A 26 -3.73 -1.50 2.91
C THR A 26 -3.11 -2.59 3.79
N GLY A 27 -2.88 -3.77 3.23
CA GLY A 27 -2.25 -4.88 3.92
C GLY A 27 -3.20 -5.68 4.81
N PRO A 28 -2.66 -6.60 5.63
CA PRO A 28 -3.45 -7.49 6.45
C PRO A 28 -4.03 -6.78 7.70
N VAL A 29 -4.97 -5.89 7.48
CA VAL A 29 -5.65 -5.08 8.51
C VAL A 29 -7.16 -5.26 8.38
N ASP A 30 -7.92 -4.80 9.38
CA ASP A 30 -9.37 -4.79 9.30
C ASP A 30 -9.82 -3.88 8.14
N TYR A 31 -10.86 -4.29 7.42
CA TYR A 31 -11.37 -3.57 6.25
C TYR A 31 -10.28 -3.35 5.17
N SER A 32 -9.41 -4.34 5.00
CA SER A 32 -8.35 -4.29 3.99
C SER A 32 -8.92 -4.17 2.57
N TRP A 33 -8.35 -3.26 1.80
CA TRP A 33 -8.75 -3.05 0.41
C TRP A 33 -7.53 -2.80 -0.46
N SER A 34 -7.70 -3.01 -1.76
CA SER A 34 -6.63 -2.82 -2.72
C SER A 34 -7.16 -2.34 -4.06
N VAL A 35 -6.27 -1.71 -4.80
CA VAL A 35 -6.49 -1.23 -6.17
C VAL A 35 -5.36 -1.75 -7.03
N ALA A 36 -5.69 -2.22 -8.22
CA ALA A 36 -4.71 -2.73 -9.17
C ALA A 36 -4.99 -2.26 -10.58
N ARG A 37 -3.93 -2.18 -11.36
CA ARG A 37 -4.01 -2.04 -12.82
C ARG A 37 -3.74 -3.41 -13.42
N LEU A 38 -4.58 -3.82 -14.35
CA LEU A 38 -4.44 -5.12 -15.00
C LEU A 38 -5.03 -5.07 -16.40
N ARG A 39 -4.58 -5.99 -17.23
CA ARG A 39 -5.18 -6.21 -18.52
C ARG A 39 -6.29 -7.24 -18.37
N TYR A 40 -7.52 -6.80 -18.62
CA TYR A 40 -8.72 -7.60 -18.46
C TYR A 40 -9.47 -7.62 -19.80
N ALA A 41 -9.70 -8.81 -20.35
CA ALA A 41 -10.33 -8.99 -21.66
C ALA A 41 -9.66 -8.12 -22.73
N ASP A 42 -8.33 -8.17 -22.81
CA ASP A 42 -7.48 -7.47 -23.77
C ASP A 42 -7.49 -5.93 -23.67
N LYS A 43 -7.96 -5.38 -22.56
CA LYS A 43 -7.94 -3.95 -22.30
C LYS A 43 -7.37 -3.66 -20.90
N THR A 44 -6.53 -2.63 -20.81
CA THR A 44 -6.03 -2.16 -19.51
C THR A 44 -7.17 -1.57 -18.69
N ARG A 45 -7.35 -2.06 -17.46
CA ARG A 45 -8.43 -1.67 -16.56
C ARG A 45 -7.90 -1.44 -15.15
N ILE A 46 -8.68 -0.72 -14.37
CA ILE A 46 -8.46 -0.58 -12.93
C ILE A 46 -9.48 -1.45 -12.21
N GLY A 47 -9.01 -2.25 -11.28
CA GLY A 47 -9.86 -3.08 -10.43
C GLY A 47 -9.69 -2.69 -8.96
N ILE A 48 -10.75 -2.86 -8.19
CA ILE A 48 -10.76 -2.66 -6.73
C ILE A 48 -11.34 -3.90 -6.07
N ARG A 49 -10.97 -4.12 -4.80
CA ARG A 49 -11.56 -5.19 -4.00
C ARG A 49 -11.31 -5.01 -2.51
N TRP A 50 -12.17 -5.61 -1.70
CA TRP A 50 -11.87 -5.88 -0.30
C TRP A 50 -11.05 -7.15 -0.22
N ASN A 51 -9.96 -7.14 0.55
CA ASN A 51 -8.99 -8.25 0.57
C ASN A 51 -9.36 -9.37 1.56
N GLY A 52 -10.40 -9.19 2.33
CA GLY A 52 -10.74 -10.09 3.42
C GLY A 52 -10.18 -9.63 4.76
N ASP A 53 -10.74 -10.17 5.83
CA ASP A 53 -10.36 -9.86 7.21
C ASP A 53 -9.56 -11.04 7.78
N GLU A 54 -8.46 -10.78 8.46
CA GLU A 54 -7.65 -11.82 9.10
C GLU A 54 -8.44 -12.65 10.12
N LYS A 55 -9.42 -12.02 10.77
CA LYS A 55 -10.26 -12.66 11.80
C LYS A 55 -11.38 -13.51 11.23
N GLU A 56 -11.71 -13.36 9.96
CA GLU A 56 -12.78 -14.07 9.28
C GLU A 56 -12.22 -15.03 8.24
N SER A 57 -12.93 -16.13 8.00
CA SER A 57 -12.56 -17.10 6.96
C SER A 57 -12.91 -16.63 5.54
N LYS A 58 -13.52 -15.47 5.41
CA LYS A 58 -13.95 -14.92 4.12
C LYS A 58 -12.77 -14.30 3.37
N MET A 59 -12.74 -14.54 2.09
CA MET A 59 -11.66 -14.09 1.19
C MET A 59 -11.91 -12.70 0.58
N GLY A 60 -12.73 -11.87 1.23
CA GLY A 60 -13.10 -10.56 0.72
C GLY A 60 -14.13 -10.61 -0.37
N VAL A 61 -14.35 -9.50 -1.03
CA VAL A 61 -15.29 -9.35 -2.16
C VAL A 61 -14.67 -8.44 -3.21
N PRO A 62 -14.97 -8.61 -4.49
CA PRO A 62 -15.89 -9.61 -5.05
C PRO A 62 -15.29 -11.02 -5.16
N THR A 63 -16.15 -12.01 -5.28
CA THR A 63 -15.77 -13.39 -5.57
C THR A 63 -16.62 -13.93 -6.73
N ALA A 64 -16.05 -14.87 -7.48
CA ALA A 64 -16.74 -15.58 -8.51
C ALA A 64 -16.33 -17.04 -8.46
N THR A 65 -17.31 -17.97 -8.39
CA THR A 65 -17.06 -19.41 -8.31
C THR A 65 -16.10 -19.77 -7.16
N ALA A 66 -16.31 -19.14 -5.99
CA ALA A 66 -15.47 -19.28 -4.79
C ALA A 66 -14.00 -18.86 -4.97
N HIS A 67 -13.71 -18.05 -5.98
CA HIS A 67 -12.39 -17.46 -6.19
C HIS A 67 -12.44 -15.94 -6.05
N PRO A 68 -11.44 -15.32 -5.43
CA PRO A 68 -11.36 -13.86 -5.40
C PRO A 68 -11.17 -13.30 -6.81
N VAL A 69 -11.88 -12.22 -7.11
CA VAL A 69 -11.77 -11.51 -8.39
C VAL A 69 -11.70 -10.01 -8.15
N TRP A 70 -11.35 -9.26 -9.18
CA TRP A 70 -11.37 -7.80 -9.14
C TRP A 70 -12.73 -7.26 -9.58
N PHE A 71 -13.18 -6.20 -8.92
CA PHE A 71 -14.27 -5.39 -9.43
C PHE A 71 -13.69 -4.41 -10.46
N ILE A 72 -13.98 -4.64 -11.72
CA ILE A 72 -13.44 -3.84 -12.81
C ILE A 72 -14.23 -2.55 -12.95
N LEU A 73 -13.56 -1.41 -12.88
CA LEU A 73 -14.19 -0.11 -12.92
C LEU A 73 -14.44 0.37 -14.35
N PRO A 74 -15.57 1.08 -14.60
CA PRO A 74 -15.72 1.86 -15.83
C PRO A 74 -14.58 2.86 -15.99
N ASP A 75 -14.18 3.14 -17.23
CA ASP A 75 -13.05 4.02 -17.51
C ASP A 75 -13.23 5.43 -16.93
N GLU A 76 -14.45 5.94 -16.92
CA GLU A 76 -14.76 7.27 -16.39
C GLU A 76 -14.52 7.37 -14.87
N ILE A 77 -14.69 6.27 -14.16
CA ILE A 77 -14.48 6.20 -12.71
C ILE A 77 -13.03 5.79 -12.40
N ALA A 78 -12.45 4.98 -13.26
CA ALA A 78 -11.09 4.48 -13.07
C ALA A 78 -10.06 5.61 -12.94
N GLU A 79 -10.20 6.66 -13.74
CA GLU A 79 -9.33 7.83 -13.69
C GLU A 79 -9.38 8.52 -12.32
N ALA A 80 -10.58 8.72 -11.78
CA ALA A 80 -10.76 9.34 -10.46
C ALA A 80 -10.16 8.48 -9.34
N VAL A 81 -10.32 7.17 -9.41
CA VAL A 81 -9.75 6.22 -8.45
C VAL A 81 -8.24 6.24 -8.53
N HIS A 82 -7.68 6.24 -9.73
CA HIS A 82 -6.22 6.30 -9.93
C HIS A 82 -5.65 7.59 -9.34
N THR A 83 -6.28 8.73 -9.56
CA THR A 83 -5.87 10.02 -9.00
C THR A 83 -5.88 9.97 -7.47
N ARG A 84 -6.92 9.40 -6.88
CA ARG A 84 -7.03 9.28 -5.42
C ARG A 84 -5.95 8.35 -4.86
N VAL A 85 -5.67 7.24 -5.53
CA VAL A 85 -4.61 6.32 -5.14
C VAL A 85 -3.24 7.01 -5.13
N GLU A 86 -2.95 7.82 -6.15
CA GLU A 86 -1.71 8.59 -6.21
C GLU A 86 -1.59 9.59 -5.04
N GLU A 87 -2.69 10.23 -4.65
CA GLU A 87 -2.73 11.08 -3.46
C GLU A 87 -2.43 10.31 -2.18
N LEU A 88 -3.02 9.13 -2.01
CA LEU A 88 -2.81 8.27 -0.85
C LEU A 88 -1.36 7.80 -0.75
N LYS A 89 -0.76 7.44 -1.87
CA LYS A 89 0.67 7.08 -1.94
C LYS A 89 1.56 8.25 -1.52
N ARG A 90 1.28 9.44 -1.99
CA ARG A 90 2.03 10.64 -1.63
C ARG A 90 1.94 10.95 -0.14
N ARG A 91 0.76 10.81 0.46
CA ARG A 91 0.56 10.98 1.90
C ARG A 91 1.35 9.97 2.71
N GLU A 92 1.35 8.72 2.28
CA GLU A 92 2.10 7.64 2.91
C GLU A 92 3.60 7.92 2.86
N GLN A 93 4.13 8.32 1.71
CA GLN A 93 5.52 8.70 1.53
C GLN A 93 5.90 9.92 2.36
N ALA A 94 5.05 10.94 2.42
CA ALA A 94 5.26 12.13 3.24
C ALA A 94 5.33 11.77 4.73
N SER A 95 4.44 10.89 5.20
CA SER A 95 4.44 10.41 6.59
C SER A 95 5.73 9.65 6.92
N LEU A 96 6.22 8.80 6.02
CA LEU A 96 7.49 8.10 6.17
C LEU A 96 8.67 9.08 6.22
N LEU A 97 8.70 10.07 5.34
CA LEU A 97 9.75 11.08 5.31
C LEU A 97 9.76 11.90 6.61
N ASP A 98 8.61 12.29 7.12
CA ASP A 98 8.50 12.98 8.40
C ASP A 98 9.04 12.12 9.55
N GLY A 99 8.73 10.83 9.55
CA GLY A 99 9.27 9.88 10.51
C GLY A 99 10.80 9.80 10.46
N TYR A 100 11.36 9.70 9.27
CA TYR A 100 12.81 9.70 9.08
C TYR A 100 13.46 11.01 9.49
N ARG A 101 12.84 12.15 9.19
CA ARG A 101 13.33 13.47 9.61
C ARG A 101 13.34 13.61 11.13
N GLN A 102 12.30 13.14 11.80
CA GLN A 102 12.23 13.16 13.26
C GLN A 102 13.32 12.29 13.87
N MET A 103 13.54 11.09 13.33
CA MET A 103 14.61 10.19 13.79
C MET A 103 15.99 10.82 13.59
N ALA A 104 16.24 11.45 12.45
CA ALA A 104 17.48 12.13 12.17
C ALA A 104 17.69 13.32 13.11
N ALA A 105 16.66 14.11 13.40
CA ALA A 105 16.71 15.22 14.34
C ALA A 105 17.03 14.75 15.76
N ASP A 106 16.44 13.65 16.19
CA ASP A 106 16.72 13.06 17.51
C ASP A 106 18.15 12.55 17.62
N GLN A 107 18.69 11.94 16.58
CA GLN A 107 20.09 11.52 16.50
C GLN A 107 21.06 12.71 16.55
N GLU A 108 20.76 13.77 15.85
CA GLU A 108 21.55 15.01 15.90
C GLU A 108 21.55 15.63 17.29
N ARG A 109 20.42 15.64 17.98
CA ARG A 109 20.31 16.13 19.36
C ARG A 109 21.14 15.32 20.31
N GLU A 110 21.12 14.01 20.18
CA GLU A 110 21.93 13.10 21.01
C GLU A 110 23.42 13.33 20.77
N ALA A 111 23.83 13.46 19.51
CA ALA A 111 25.21 13.75 19.14
C ALA A 111 25.68 15.10 19.68
N GLU A 112 24.85 16.15 19.58
CA GLU A 112 25.14 17.47 20.15
C GLU A 112 25.27 17.41 21.67
N ALA A 113 24.41 16.68 22.35
CA ALA A 113 24.47 16.48 23.80
C ALA A 113 25.75 15.77 24.24
N GLU A 114 26.17 14.74 23.51
CA GLU A 114 27.43 14.02 23.77
C GLU A 114 28.64 14.90 23.55
N GLU A 115 28.69 15.67 22.46
CA GLU A 115 29.76 16.64 22.19
C GLU A 115 29.84 17.69 23.31
N TRP A 116 28.70 18.15 23.79
CA TRP A 116 28.61 19.15 24.84
C TRP A 116 29.17 18.62 26.16
N VAL A 117 28.86 17.40 26.51
CA VAL A 117 29.38 16.74 27.70
C VAL A 117 30.89 16.50 27.59
N GLU A 118 31.37 16.05 26.44
CA GLU A 118 32.79 15.89 26.18
C GLU A 118 33.54 17.22 26.24
N GLY A 119 32.96 18.29 25.69
CA GLY A 119 33.48 19.63 25.74
C GLY A 119 33.60 20.17 27.15
N LEU A 120 32.61 19.93 28.00
CA LEU A 120 32.64 20.29 29.42
C LEU A 120 33.71 19.54 30.17
N ILE A 121 33.86 18.25 29.93
CA ILE A 121 34.90 17.41 30.57
C ILE A 121 36.27 17.84 30.04
N GLY A 122 36.39 18.11 28.75
CA GLY A 122 37.63 18.61 28.15
C GLY A 122 38.08 19.96 28.70
N ASP A 123 37.15 20.87 28.90
CA ASP A 123 37.41 22.19 29.45
C ASP A 123 37.81 22.16 30.93
N ALA A 124 37.50 21.07 31.62
CA ALA A 124 37.87 20.88 33.00
C ALA A 124 39.36 20.44 33.20
N TYR A 125 39.98 20.07 32.13
CA TYR A 125 41.40 19.69 32.08
C TYR A 125 42.24 20.85 31.53
#